data_5cd06b3b599e1b3d002487931b31927e
#
_entry.id   5cd06b3b599e1b3d002487931b31927e
#
_cell.length_a   1.000
_cell.length_b   1.000
_cell.length_c   1.000
_cell.angle_alpha   90.00
_cell.angle_beta   90.00
_cell.angle_gamma   90.00
#
_symmetry.space_group_name_H-M   'P 1'
#
loop_
_entity.id
_entity.type
_entity.pdbx_description
1 polymer ?
#
loop_
_entity_poly.entity_id
_entity_poly.type
_entity_poly.pdbx_seq_one_letter_code
_entity_poly.pdbx_strand_id
1 'polypeptide(L)'
;MTAQEHWHSSGFANTDLDLLLKNHGIHKLIVVGLLAHTCVEATVRFAAELGYEVTAVKDATASYSDEHMHAALDINIPNYASAILTTNEVIDLLSRL
;
A
#
# COMPACT_ATOMS: atom_id res chain seq x y z
N MET A 1 9.00 -8.58 12.51
CA MET A 1 9.30 -9.21 11.21
C MET A 1 9.76 -8.16 10.21
N THR A 2 10.83 -8.43 9.50
CA THR A 2 11.35 -7.54 8.45
C THR A 2 11.54 -8.35 7.18
N ALA A 3 10.89 -7.92 6.10
CA ALA A 3 11.03 -8.56 4.80
C ALA A 3 12.36 -8.19 4.14
N GLN A 4 12.78 -9.01 3.18
CA GLN A 4 13.93 -8.70 2.34
C GLN A 4 13.64 -7.47 1.50
N GLU A 5 14.66 -6.68 1.17
CA GLU A 5 14.46 -5.52 0.30
C GLU A 5 14.07 -5.98 -1.11
N HIS A 6 13.31 -5.15 -1.79
CA HIS A 6 12.88 -5.41 -3.16
C HIS A 6 13.64 -4.52 -4.15
N TRP A 7 13.72 -5.00 -5.39
CA TRP A 7 14.52 -4.35 -6.45
C TRP A 7 13.66 -3.72 -7.54
N HIS A 8 12.34 -3.94 -7.48
CA HIS A 8 11.37 -3.43 -8.46
C HIS A 8 10.30 -2.60 -7.76
N SER A 9 9.33 -2.08 -8.51
CA SER A 9 8.31 -1.20 -7.97
C SER A 9 7.47 -1.86 -6.89
N SER A 10 6.95 -3.06 -7.14
CA SER A 10 6.14 -3.77 -6.16
C SER A 10 7.00 -4.37 -5.04
N GLY A 11 6.52 -4.24 -3.81
CA GLY A 11 7.10 -4.95 -2.67
C GLY A 11 6.80 -6.45 -2.68
N PHE A 12 5.90 -6.93 -3.55
CA PHE A 12 5.48 -8.33 -3.61
C PHE A 12 6.13 -9.11 -4.74
N ALA A 13 6.21 -8.54 -5.92
CA ALA A 13 6.70 -9.27 -7.10
C ALA A 13 8.15 -9.73 -6.91
N ASN A 14 8.38 -11.03 -7.07
CA ASN A 14 9.71 -11.65 -6.92
C ASN A 14 10.33 -11.44 -5.54
N THR A 15 9.50 -11.40 -4.50
CA THR A 15 9.94 -11.27 -3.11
C THR A 15 9.30 -12.35 -2.25
N ASP A 16 9.77 -12.45 -1.00
CA ASP A 16 9.20 -13.36 -0.02
C ASP A 16 8.10 -12.72 0.86
N LEU A 17 7.70 -11.48 0.56
CA LEU A 17 6.79 -10.73 1.43
C LEU A 17 5.45 -11.44 1.62
N ASP A 18 4.83 -11.90 0.55
CA ASP A 18 3.53 -12.59 0.65
C ASP A 18 3.63 -13.84 1.52
N LEU A 19 4.68 -14.62 1.35
CA LEU A 19 4.92 -15.81 2.17
C LEU A 19 5.05 -15.44 3.66
N LEU A 20 5.84 -14.42 3.97
CA LEU A 20 6.05 -13.98 5.35
C LEU A 20 4.73 -13.48 5.98
N LEU A 21 3.96 -12.69 5.26
CA LEU A 21 2.68 -12.18 5.74
C LEU A 21 1.68 -13.31 5.99
N LYS A 22 1.56 -14.24 5.05
CA LYS A 22 0.67 -15.38 5.18
C LYS A 22 1.06 -16.29 6.35
N ASN A 23 2.36 -16.52 6.53
CA ASN A 23 2.85 -17.33 7.66
C ASN A 23 2.57 -16.67 9.02
N HIS A 24 2.43 -15.36 9.08
CA HIS A 24 2.07 -14.64 10.30
C HIS A 24 0.57 -14.38 10.43
N GLY A 25 -0.25 -14.90 9.52
CA GLY A 25 -1.71 -14.72 9.57
C GLY A 25 -2.17 -13.28 9.30
N ILE A 26 -1.37 -12.50 8.59
CA ILE A 26 -1.68 -11.10 8.31
C ILE A 26 -2.54 -11.01 7.05
N HIS A 27 -3.69 -10.33 7.15
CA HIS A 27 -4.65 -10.17 6.06
C HIS A 27 -4.95 -8.72 5.70
N LYS A 28 -4.56 -7.78 6.56
CA LYS A 28 -4.80 -6.34 6.39
C LYS A 28 -3.48 -5.60 6.36
N LEU A 29 -3.32 -4.70 5.39
CA LEU A 29 -2.09 -3.95 5.20
C LEU A 29 -2.37 -2.45 5.16
N ILE A 30 -1.46 -1.68 5.73
CA ILE A 30 -1.43 -0.23 5.60
C ILE A 30 -0.19 0.10 4.79
N VAL A 31 -0.38 0.71 3.62
CA VAL A 31 0.72 0.98 2.67
C VAL A 31 1.06 2.46 2.65
N VAL A 32 2.33 2.75 2.87
CA VAL A 32 2.92 4.09 2.85
C VAL A 32 4.22 4.06 2.06
N GLY A 33 4.75 5.21 1.74
CA GLY A 33 6.06 5.31 1.08
C GLY A 33 6.02 6.06 -0.24
N LEU A 34 7.00 5.80 -1.10
CA LEU A 34 7.22 6.48 -2.37
C LEU A 34 7.41 5.46 -3.50
N LEU A 35 7.10 5.80 -4.72
CA LEU A 35 6.29 6.93 -5.18
C LEU A 35 4.85 6.48 -5.35
N ALA A 36 3.92 7.42 -5.17
CA ALA A 36 2.48 7.10 -5.19
C ALA A 36 2.02 6.39 -6.47
N HIS A 37 2.44 6.88 -7.62
CA HIS A 37 1.99 6.36 -8.92
C HIS A 37 2.85 5.23 -9.49
N THR A 38 3.87 4.79 -8.77
CA THR A 38 4.72 3.67 -9.19
C THR A 38 4.80 2.60 -8.11
N CYS A 39 5.72 2.72 -7.15
CA CYS A 39 5.97 1.69 -6.15
C CYS A 39 4.79 1.45 -5.22
N VAL A 40 4.14 2.51 -4.75
CA VAL A 40 2.99 2.40 -3.85
C VAL A 40 1.80 1.81 -4.59
N GLU A 41 1.49 2.34 -5.77
CA GLU A 41 0.39 1.84 -6.59
C GLU A 41 0.61 0.37 -6.96
N ALA A 42 1.81 -0.01 -7.40
CA ALA A 42 2.13 -1.39 -7.73
C ALA A 42 1.98 -2.32 -6.51
N THR A 43 2.46 -1.92 -5.35
CA THR A 43 2.37 -2.71 -4.13
C THR A 43 0.91 -2.88 -3.68
N VAL A 44 0.10 -1.83 -3.73
CA VAL A 44 -1.33 -1.90 -3.42
C VAL A 44 -2.06 -2.85 -4.37
N ARG A 45 -1.78 -2.75 -5.65
CA ARG A 45 -2.39 -3.60 -6.67
C ARG A 45 -2.07 -5.07 -6.45
N PHE A 46 -0.80 -5.41 -6.26
CA PHE A 46 -0.40 -6.79 -5.97
C PHE A 46 -1.01 -7.30 -4.68
N ALA A 47 -1.03 -6.48 -3.64
CA ALA A 47 -1.63 -6.85 -2.36
C ALA A 47 -3.11 -7.22 -2.52
N ALA A 48 -3.87 -6.39 -3.24
CA ALA A 48 -5.28 -6.65 -3.50
C ALA A 48 -5.48 -7.95 -4.26
N GLU A 49 -4.67 -8.19 -5.29
CA GLU A 49 -4.77 -9.41 -6.08
C GLU A 49 -4.35 -10.67 -5.30
N LEU A 50 -3.48 -10.53 -4.30
CA LEU A 50 -3.07 -11.62 -3.43
C LEU A 50 -4.02 -11.84 -2.25
N GLY A 51 -5.11 -11.08 -2.17
CA GLY A 51 -6.17 -11.29 -1.20
C GLY A 51 -6.10 -10.45 0.07
N TYR A 52 -5.22 -9.45 0.12
CA TYR A 52 -5.15 -8.54 1.28
C TYR A 52 -6.21 -7.45 1.21
N GLU A 53 -6.66 -7.03 2.38
CA GLU A 53 -7.41 -5.79 2.53
C GLU A 53 -6.41 -4.67 2.71
N VAL A 54 -6.44 -3.66 1.84
CA VAL A 54 -5.38 -2.65 1.76
C VAL A 54 -5.91 -1.26 2.05
N THR A 55 -5.26 -0.57 2.98
CA THR A 55 -5.47 0.85 3.22
C THR A 55 -4.24 1.61 2.72
N ALA A 56 -4.43 2.54 1.81
CA ALA A 56 -3.40 3.48 1.37
C ALA A 56 -3.51 4.77 2.17
N VAL A 57 -2.38 5.31 2.61
CA VAL A 57 -2.36 6.54 3.41
C VAL A 57 -1.95 7.70 2.51
N LYS A 58 -2.92 8.52 2.11
CA LYS A 58 -2.74 9.51 1.04
C LYS A 58 -1.78 10.65 1.37
N ASP A 59 -1.58 10.98 2.62
CA ASP A 59 -0.62 12.01 3.05
C ASP A 59 0.72 11.42 3.54
N ALA A 60 0.90 10.10 3.42
CA ALA A 60 2.16 9.43 3.72
C ALA A 60 2.79 8.85 2.45
N THR A 61 2.48 9.42 1.31
CA THR A 61 3.07 9.11 0.01
C THR A 61 3.26 10.39 -0.78
N ALA A 62 4.10 10.36 -1.79
CA ALA A 62 4.35 11.51 -2.65
C ALA A 62 4.68 11.05 -4.07
N SER A 63 4.68 11.98 -5.00
CA SER A 63 5.04 11.72 -6.38
C SER A 63 5.73 12.95 -6.97
N TYR A 64 6.03 12.91 -8.28
CA TYR A 64 6.77 13.99 -8.94
C TYR A 64 5.95 15.26 -9.13
N SER A 65 4.62 15.14 -9.17
CA SER A 65 3.73 16.28 -9.42
C SER A 65 2.34 16.01 -8.86
N ASP A 66 1.52 17.05 -8.76
CA ASP A 66 0.12 16.92 -8.35
C ASP A 66 -0.67 16.05 -9.33
N GLU A 67 -0.32 16.13 -10.61
CA GLU A 67 -0.96 15.33 -11.65
C GLU A 67 -0.71 13.83 -11.43
N HIS A 68 0.52 13.45 -11.10
CA HIS A 68 0.85 12.06 -10.77
C HIS A 68 0.16 11.61 -9.48
N MET A 69 0.08 12.48 -8.47
CA MET A 69 -0.63 12.19 -7.23
C MET A 69 -2.12 11.95 -7.49
N HIS A 70 -2.73 12.79 -8.32
CA HIS A 70 -4.14 12.66 -8.70
C HIS A 70 -4.37 11.33 -9.42
N ALA A 71 -3.53 11.00 -10.39
CA ALA A 71 -3.64 9.74 -11.14
C ALA A 71 -3.57 8.52 -10.21
N ALA A 72 -2.65 8.52 -9.26
CA ALA A 72 -2.49 7.40 -8.33
C ALA A 72 -3.65 7.32 -7.34
N LEU A 73 -3.89 8.38 -6.57
CA LEU A 73 -4.77 8.35 -5.42
C LEU A 73 -6.26 8.48 -5.76
N ASP A 74 -6.59 9.19 -6.84
CA ASP A 74 -7.98 9.45 -7.20
C ASP A 74 -8.49 8.59 -8.33
N ILE A 75 -7.60 8.02 -9.14
CA ILE A 75 -7.99 7.26 -10.34
C ILE A 75 -7.61 5.78 -10.22
N ASN A 76 -6.33 5.46 -9.98
CA ASN A 76 -5.84 4.07 -10.09
C ASN A 76 -5.96 3.27 -8.79
N ILE A 77 -5.42 3.78 -7.69
CA ILE A 77 -5.43 3.08 -6.40
C ILE A 77 -6.85 2.74 -5.91
N PRO A 78 -7.88 3.60 -6.12
CA PRO A 78 -9.24 3.25 -5.70
C PRO A 78 -9.80 1.95 -6.31
N ASN A 79 -9.25 1.49 -7.42
CA ASN A 79 -9.66 0.22 -8.02
C ASN A 79 -9.22 -0.99 -7.18
N TYR A 80 -8.23 -0.85 -6.33
CA TYR A 80 -7.59 -1.95 -5.61
C TYR A 80 -7.65 -1.80 -4.10
N ALA A 81 -7.47 -0.58 -3.59
CA ALA A 81 -7.47 -0.33 -2.14
C ALA A 81 -8.87 -0.45 -1.56
N SER A 82 -8.95 -1.01 -0.35
CA SER A 82 -10.19 -1.06 0.41
C SER A 82 -10.54 0.29 1.00
N ALA A 83 -9.54 1.10 1.33
CA ALA A 83 -9.70 2.46 1.83
C ALA A 83 -8.49 3.32 1.49
N ILE A 84 -8.72 4.62 1.33
CA ILE A 84 -7.67 5.63 1.17
C ILE A 84 -7.91 6.67 2.25
N LEU A 85 -7.00 6.72 3.22
CA LEU A 85 -7.18 7.52 4.43
C LEU A 85 -6.00 8.47 4.64
N THR A 86 -6.21 9.50 5.48
CA THR A 86 -5.12 10.33 5.97
C THR A 86 -4.40 9.64 7.12
N THR A 87 -3.21 10.12 7.47
CA THR A 87 -2.47 9.64 8.64
C THR A 87 -3.30 9.76 9.92
N ASN A 88 -3.98 10.89 10.10
CA ASN A 88 -4.82 11.10 11.28
C ASN A 88 -5.98 10.13 11.36
N GLU A 89 -6.61 9.84 10.22
CA GLU A 89 -7.69 8.85 10.17
C GLU A 89 -7.21 7.44 10.50
N VAL A 90 -6.01 7.08 10.04
CA VAL A 90 -5.41 5.78 10.36
C VAL A 90 -5.06 5.68 11.85
N ILE A 91 -4.47 6.73 12.43
CA ILE A 91 -4.16 6.76 13.86
C ILE A 91 -5.43 6.60 14.69
N ASP A 92 -6.49 7.30 14.32
CA ASP A 92 -7.79 7.21 14.99
C ASP A 92 -8.35 5.79 14.90
N LEU A 93 -8.28 5.18 13.73
CA LEU A 93 -8.73 3.80 13.51
C LEU A 93 -7.94 2.81 14.38
N LEU A 94 -6.62 2.92 14.41
CA LEU A 94 -5.75 2.03 15.20
C LEU A 94 -5.97 2.20 16.70
N SER A 95 -6.29 3.39 17.18
CA SER A 95 -6.54 3.64 18.59
C SER A 95 -7.84 3.02 19.11
N ARG A 96 -8.70 2.53 18.21
CA ARG A 96 -9.96 1.86 18.56
C ARG A 96 -9.85 0.35 18.65
N LEU A 97 -8.67 -0.18 18.34
CA LEU A 97 -8.43 -1.64 18.37
C LEU A 97 -8.17 -2.16 19.78
#